data_8583860b35abcd2816c005419f28a327
#
_entry.id   8583860b35abcd2816c005419f28a327
#
_cell.length_a   1.000
_cell.length_b   1.000
_cell.length_c   1.000
_cell.angle_alpha   90.00
_cell.angle_beta   90.00
_cell.angle_gamma   90.00
#
_symmetry.space_group_name_H-M   'P 1'
#
loop_
_entity.id
_entity.type
_entity.pdbx_description
1 polymer ?
#
loop_
_entity_poly.entity_id
_entity_poly.type
_entity_poly.pdbx_seq_one_letter_code
_entity_poly.pdbx_strand_id
1 'polypeptide(L)'
;MHATLPLLRQYSFPPLARKRLTTLQVNVGYRCNQSCLHCHVSAGPQRTEMMSAEVVEDVVAFLPRVETLDITGGAPELHPQFRGLVTRARHLGKHVIDRCNLTILQEPGQEDLAAFLARERVEITASLPCYTLELVDRQRGSGVYERSIAALRELNRVGYGAELALNLVYNPQGPSLPPAQEKLEADYKRELFARHGVVFNRLFTLANMPIQRFGSTLVSKGQFAAYMKLLRGSHRDENLESVMCRSLISVDWQGYVYDCDFNQMLGLPLVLNGNERRTRLADLVERELEGSSIAVRDHCYGCTAGQGSSCGGALHA
;
A
#
# COMPACT_ATOMS: atom_id res chain seq x y z
N MET A 1 -1.11 1.36 21.92
CA MET A 1 -0.12 1.28 20.83
C MET A 1 0.94 2.35 21.07
N HIS A 2 2.24 2.03 20.96
CA HIS A 2 3.31 3.00 21.15
C HIS A 2 3.39 3.97 19.97
N ALA A 3 3.55 5.27 20.26
CA ALA A 3 3.84 6.27 19.23
C ALA A 3 5.29 6.09 18.73
N THR A 4 5.47 5.91 17.43
CA THR A 4 6.80 5.69 16.85
C THR A 4 7.43 6.95 16.27
N LEU A 5 6.64 7.98 15.95
CA LEU A 5 7.16 9.23 15.38
C LEU A 5 8.28 9.87 16.22
N PRO A 6 8.21 9.93 17.58
CA PRO A 6 9.31 10.48 18.40
C PRO A 6 10.62 9.70 18.25
N LEU A 7 10.55 8.42 17.86
CA LEU A 7 11.69 7.54 17.66
C LEU A 7 12.27 7.60 16.23
N LEU A 8 11.51 8.17 15.29
CA LEU A 8 11.86 8.34 13.88
C LEU A 8 12.41 9.74 13.63
N ARG A 9 13.41 10.14 14.41
CA ARG A 9 14.00 11.48 14.32
C ARG A 9 14.72 11.65 12.99
N GLN A 10 14.62 12.85 12.43
CA GLN A 10 15.29 13.23 11.20
C GLN A 10 16.77 13.53 11.50
N TYR A 11 17.70 12.65 11.15
CA TYR A 11 19.12 12.94 11.38
C TYR A 11 20.01 12.83 10.15
N SER A 12 19.67 12.03 9.15
CA SER A 12 20.60 11.77 8.05
C SER A 12 19.96 11.30 6.75
N PHE A 13 18.63 11.16 6.66
CA PHE A 13 18.01 10.75 5.40
C PHE A 13 18.15 11.88 4.36
N PRO A 14 18.62 11.58 3.12
CA PRO A 14 18.81 12.59 2.09
C PRO A 14 17.51 13.35 1.77
N PRO A 15 17.60 14.66 1.45
CA PRO A 15 16.44 15.42 1.01
C PRO A 15 15.92 14.87 -0.33
N LEU A 16 14.60 14.85 -0.48
CA LEU A 16 13.94 14.43 -1.71
C LEU A 16 13.13 15.59 -2.29
N ALA A 17 13.18 15.72 -3.60
CA ALA A 17 12.31 16.60 -4.36
C ALA A 17 11.31 15.78 -5.18
N ARG A 18 10.10 16.30 -5.30
CA ARG A 18 9.03 15.70 -6.09
C ARG A 18 9.35 15.81 -7.58
N LYS A 19 9.09 14.74 -8.30
CA LYS A 19 9.03 14.70 -9.76
C LYS A 19 7.61 15.02 -10.23
N ARG A 20 7.37 14.95 -11.53
CA ARG A 20 6.00 15.03 -12.07
C ARG A 20 5.09 14.04 -11.35
N LEU A 21 3.94 14.52 -10.93
CA LEU A 21 2.93 13.70 -10.26
C LEU A 21 2.25 12.79 -11.27
N THR A 22 2.24 11.48 -11.02
CA THR A 22 1.61 10.48 -11.88
C THR A 22 0.54 9.66 -11.14
N THR A 23 0.62 9.58 -9.82
CA THR A 23 -0.24 8.68 -9.03
C THR A 23 -0.90 9.43 -7.88
N LEU A 24 -2.21 9.29 -7.77
CA LEU A 24 -2.98 9.63 -6.58
C LEU A 24 -3.29 8.35 -5.81
N GLN A 25 -2.70 8.19 -4.64
CA GLN A 25 -3.05 7.12 -3.71
C GLN A 25 -4.14 7.60 -2.77
N VAL A 26 -5.23 6.85 -2.65
CA VAL A 26 -6.40 7.25 -1.88
C VAL A 26 -6.69 6.22 -0.80
N ASN A 27 -6.53 6.62 0.47
CA ASN A 27 -6.92 5.83 1.61
C ASN A 27 -8.39 6.12 1.95
N VAL A 28 -9.27 5.23 1.53
CA VAL A 28 -10.73 5.43 1.67
C VAL A 28 -11.25 5.19 3.09
N GLY A 29 -10.39 4.75 4.02
CA GLY A 29 -10.73 4.52 5.42
C GLY A 29 -9.98 3.36 6.04
N TYR A 30 -10.28 3.07 7.32
CA TYR A 30 -9.52 2.07 8.09
C TYR A 30 -10.33 0.82 8.43
N ARG A 31 -11.58 0.72 7.96
CA ARG A 31 -12.38 -0.50 8.12
C ARG A 31 -11.77 -1.63 7.30
N CYS A 32 -11.59 -2.79 7.93
CA CYS A 32 -11.03 -3.99 7.29
C CYS A 32 -11.64 -5.22 7.95
N ASN A 33 -11.83 -6.30 7.21
CA ASN A 33 -12.26 -7.58 7.77
C ASN A 33 -11.11 -8.36 8.45
N GLN A 34 -9.89 -7.80 8.49
CA GLN A 34 -8.70 -8.40 9.10
C GLN A 34 -8.00 -7.45 10.09
N SER A 35 -7.14 -8.02 10.97
CA SER A 35 -6.30 -7.30 11.94
C SER A 35 -4.85 -7.76 11.89
N CYS A 36 -4.18 -7.62 10.74
CA CYS A 36 -2.83 -8.13 10.48
C CYS A 36 -1.76 -7.51 11.39
N LEU A 37 -0.77 -8.32 11.83
CA LEU A 37 0.29 -7.88 12.74
C LEU A 37 1.21 -6.80 12.14
N HIS A 38 1.46 -6.86 10.83
CA HIS A 38 2.33 -5.93 10.09
C HIS A 38 1.61 -4.71 9.52
N CYS A 39 0.31 -4.54 9.81
CA CYS A 39 -0.52 -3.49 9.21
C CYS A 39 0.03 -2.09 9.55
N HIS A 40 0.48 -1.37 8.53
CA HIS A 40 0.99 -0.01 8.64
C HIS A 40 -0.13 1.04 8.76
N VAL A 41 -1.37 0.67 8.44
CA VAL A 41 -2.56 1.54 8.56
C VAL A 41 -3.26 1.37 9.91
N SER A 42 -2.96 0.29 10.64
CA SER A 42 -3.70 -0.12 11.86
C SER A 42 -5.20 -0.31 11.61
N ALA A 43 -5.54 -0.82 10.44
CA ALA A 43 -6.90 -1.15 10.06
C ALA A 43 -7.48 -2.32 10.87
N GLY A 44 -8.79 -2.47 10.86
CA GLY A 44 -9.48 -3.57 11.53
C GLY A 44 -11.00 -3.49 11.47
N PRO A 45 -11.70 -4.56 11.92
CA PRO A 45 -13.16 -4.65 11.83
C PRO A 45 -13.92 -3.61 12.66
N GLN A 46 -13.30 -3.12 13.73
CA GLN A 46 -13.91 -2.14 14.64
C GLN A 46 -13.64 -0.69 14.24
N ARG A 47 -12.87 -0.46 13.16
CA ARG A 47 -12.58 0.88 12.67
C ARG A 47 -13.79 1.41 11.89
N THR A 48 -14.08 2.68 12.10
CA THR A 48 -15.26 3.35 11.54
C THR A 48 -14.91 4.50 10.60
N GLU A 49 -13.64 4.87 10.56
CA GLU A 49 -13.16 5.94 9.69
C GLU A 49 -13.40 5.55 8.23
N MET A 50 -14.08 6.43 7.52
CA MET A 50 -14.52 6.23 6.15
C MET A 50 -14.60 7.57 5.44
N MET A 51 -14.13 7.61 4.20
CA MET A 51 -14.15 8.79 3.35
C MET A 51 -15.60 9.22 3.07
N SER A 52 -15.89 10.51 3.21
CA SER A 52 -17.23 11.04 2.89
C SER A 52 -17.46 11.14 1.38
N ALA A 53 -18.72 11.24 0.97
CA ALA A 53 -19.09 11.44 -0.41
C ALA A 53 -18.46 12.72 -1.00
N GLU A 54 -18.40 13.78 -0.21
CA GLU A 54 -17.78 15.06 -0.60
C GLU A 54 -16.28 14.87 -0.92
N VAL A 55 -15.54 14.16 -0.07
CA VAL A 55 -14.12 13.92 -0.31
C VAL A 55 -13.91 12.98 -1.53
N VAL A 56 -14.82 12.05 -1.79
CA VAL A 56 -14.79 11.25 -3.03
C VAL A 56 -14.97 12.15 -4.27
N GLU A 57 -15.82 13.18 -4.19
CA GLU A 57 -15.95 14.16 -5.29
C GLU A 57 -14.64 14.94 -5.49
N ASP A 58 -13.97 15.36 -4.43
CA ASP A 58 -12.64 16.00 -4.51
C ASP A 58 -11.62 15.08 -5.18
N VAL A 59 -11.63 13.78 -4.82
CA VAL A 59 -10.78 12.78 -5.47
C VAL A 59 -11.05 12.72 -6.96
N VAL A 60 -12.30 12.60 -7.37
CA VAL A 60 -12.66 12.51 -8.79
C VAL A 60 -12.31 13.80 -9.56
N ALA A 61 -12.51 14.97 -8.96
CA ALA A 61 -12.11 16.25 -9.53
C ALA A 61 -10.59 16.35 -9.76
N PHE A 62 -9.80 15.69 -8.93
CA PHE A 62 -8.33 15.67 -9.04
C PHE A 62 -7.80 14.65 -10.07
N LEU A 63 -8.56 13.60 -10.42
CA LEU A 63 -8.11 12.53 -11.33
C LEU A 63 -7.54 13.01 -12.67
N PRO A 64 -8.05 14.08 -13.31
CA PRO A 64 -7.45 14.56 -14.57
C PRO A 64 -5.96 14.86 -14.49
N ARG A 65 -5.43 15.17 -13.30
CA ARG A 65 -4.03 15.53 -13.04
C ARG A 65 -3.07 14.35 -12.92
N VAL A 66 -3.58 13.13 -12.83
CA VAL A 66 -2.77 11.91 -12.63
C VAL A 66 -3.10 10.86 -13.68
N GLU A 67 -2.23 9.89 -13.83
CA GLU A 67 -2.40 8.74 -14.72
C GLU A 67 -3.06 7.56 -13.98
N THR A 68 -2.73 7.43 -12.70
CA THR A 68 -3.11 6.28 -11.87
C THR A 68 -3.86 6.70 -10.61
N LEU A 69 -4.95 6.00 -10.32
CA LEU A 69 -5.63 5.98 -9.04
C LEU A 69 -5.26 4.69 -8.31
N ASP A 70 -4.58 4.80 -7.17
CA ASP A 70 -4.17 3.69 -6.31
C ASP A 70 -5.05 3.69 -5.05
N ILE A 71 -6.02 2.77 -4.98
CA ILE A 71 -7.01 2.72 -3.90
C ILE A 71 -6.49 1.82 -2.78
N THR A 72 -6.42 2.36 -1.58
CA THR A 72 -5.87 1.70 -0.39
C THR A 72 -6.69 2.01 0.86
N GLY A 73 -6.24 1.51 2.00
CA GLY A 73 -6.87 1.70 3.31
C GLY A 73 -6.85 0.44 4.14
N GLY A 74 -7.99 0.11 4.73
CA GLY A 74 -8.21 -1.18 5.37
C GLY A 74 -8.54 -2.26 4.35
N ALA A 75 -9.81 -2.37 3.99
CA ALA A 75 -10.31 -3.09 2.81
C ALA A 75 -11.12 -2.07 2.00
N PRO A 76 -10.55 -1.51 0.95
CA PRO A 76 -11.19 -0.46 0.16
C PRO A 76 -12.57 -0.85 -0.36
N GLU A 77 -12.75 -2.11 -0.68
CA GLU A 77 -13.97 -2.69 -1.24
C GLU A 77 -15.18 -2.64 -0.27
N LEU A 78 -14.92 -2.46 1.04
CA LEU A 78 -15.97 -2.22 2.05
C LEU A 78 -16.50 -0.78 2.01
N HIS A 79 -15.87 0.11 1.25
CA HIS A 79 -16.34 1.48 1.14
C HIS A 79 -17.58 1.55 0.22
N PRO A 80 -18.70 2.17 0.64
CA PRO A 80 -19.94 2.18 -0.17
C PRO A 80 -19.78 2.76 -1.57
N GLN A 81 -18.85 3.71 -1.73
CA GLN A 81 -18.58 4.36 -3.02
C GLN A 81 -17.39 3.76 -3.77
N PHE A 82 -16.79 2.66 -3.30
CA PHE A 82 -15.64 2.03 -3.96
C PHE A 82 -15.93 1.75 -5.44
N ARG A 83 -17.01 1.03 -5.71
CA ARG A 83 -17.40 0.67 -7.09
C ARG A 83 -17.66 1.92 -7.96
N GLY A 84 -18.35 2.92 -7.41
CA GLY A 84 -18.61 4.19 -8.10
C GLY A 84 -17.31 4.95 -8.41
N LEU A 85 -16.38 5.01 -7.48
CA LEU A 85 -15.06 5.64 -7.67
C LEU A 85 -14.25 4.91 -8.76
N VAL A 86 -14.19 3.57 -8.72
CA VAL A 86 -13.52 2.76 -9.75
C VAL A 86 -14.10 3.04 -11.13
N THR A 87 -15.42 2.92 -11.29
CA THR A 87 -16.09 3.13 -12.59
C THR A 87 -15.85 4.54 -13.12
N ARG A 88 -15.95 5.57 -12.27
CA ARG A 88 -15.69 6.96 -12.68
C ARG A 88 -14.23 7.17 -13.10
N ALA A 89 -13.27 6.61 -12.37
CA ALA A 89 -11.85 6.69 -12.73
C ALA A 89 -11.57 6.00 -14.07
N ARG A 90 -12.17 4.83 -14.31
CA ARG A 90 -12.04 4.11 -15.59
C ARG A 90 -12.67 4.88 -16.76
N HIS A 91 -13.82 5.51 -16.57
CA HIS A 91 -14.44 6.38 -17.59
C HIS A 91 -13.56 7.61 -17.92
N LEU A 92 -12.79 8.10 -16.95
CA LEU A 92 -11.77 9.14 -17.18
C LEU A 92 -10.47 8.60 -17.79
N GLY A 93 -10.42 7.33 -18.18
CA GLY A 93 -9.27 6.70 -18.81
C GLY A 93 -8.10 6.43 -17.84
N LYS A 94 -8.33 6.47 -16.50
CA LYS A 94 -7.28 6.27 -15.52
C LYS A 94 -6.96 4.80 -15.34
N HIS A 95 -5.67 4.50 -15.10
CA HIS A 95 -5.27 3.23 -14.54
C HIS A 95 -5.73 3.14 -13.08
N VAL A 96 -6.35 2.03 -12.69
CA VAL A 96 -6.86 1.84 -11.32
C VAL A 96 -6.18 0.63 -10.69
N ILE A 97 -5.60 0.83 -9.51
CA ILE A 97 -4.99 -0.21 -8.68
C ILE A 97 -5.84 -0.38 -7.43
N ASP A 98 -6.21 -1.62 -7.11
CA ASP A 98 -6.86 -2.00 -5.87
C ASP A 98 -5.87 -2.74 -4.95
N ARG A 99 -5.63 -2.18 -3.74
CA ARG A 99 -4.77 -2.78 -2.71
C ARG A 99 -5.55 -3.79 -1.87
N CYS A 100 -5.81 -4.94 -2.47
CA CYS A 100 -6.73 -5.95 -2.00
C CYS A 100 -6.15 -6.86 -0.89
N ASN A 101 -6.97 -7.25 0.08
CA ASN A 101 -6.58 -8.24 1.08
C ASN A 101 -7.03 -9.67 0.77
N LEU A 102 -7.49 -9.98 -0.42
CA LEU A 102 -8.00 -11.25 -0.94
C LEU A 102 -9.23 -11.80 -0.21
N THR A 103 -9.22 -11.90 1.13
CA THR A 103 -10.35 -12.48 1.88
C THR A 103 -11.63 -11.67 1.74
N ILE A 104 -11.53 -10.44 1.25
CA ILE A 104 -12.69 -9.59 1.01
C ILE A 104 -13.61 -10.17 -0.06
N LEU A 105 -13.06 -10.87 -1.06
CA LEU A 105 -13.84 -11.53 -2.10
C LEU A 105 -14.74 -12.65 -1.55
N GLN A 106 -14.44 -13.13 -0.34
CA GLN A 106 -15.21 -14.18 0.32
C GLN A 106 -16.16 -13.63 1.41
N GLU A 107 -16.30 -12.31 1.51
CA GLU A 107 -17.23 -11.69 2.46
C GLU A 107 -18.64 -11.63 1.86
N PRO A 108 -19.69 -11.79 2.69
CA PRO A 108 -21.07 -11.63 2.23
C PRO A 108 -21.32 -10.28 1.56
N GLY A 109 -22.00 -10.29 0.43
CA GLY A 109 -22.28 -9.09 -0.37
C GLY A 109 -21.16 -8.70 -1.34
N GLN A 110 -20.12 -9.53 -1.48
CA GLN A 110 -19.00 -9.32 -2.42
C GLN A 110 -18.94 -10.44 -3.49
N GLU A 111 -19.98 -11.20 -3.67
CA GLU A 111 -20.04 -12.38 -4.55
C GLU A 111 -19.78 -12.04 -6.03
N ASP A 112 -20.04 -10.80 -6.45
CA ASP A 112 -19.80 -10.31 -7.81
C ASP A 112 -18.54 -9.43 -7.93
N LEU A 113 -17.77 -9.25 -6.83
CA LEU A 113 -16.64 -8.31 -6.80
C LEU A 113 -15.56 -8.68 -7.81
N ALA A 114 -15.19 -9.96 -7.91
CA ALA A 114 -14.18 -10.40 -8.89
C ALA A 114 -14.60 -10.08 -10.33
N ALA A 115 -15.88 -10.32 -10.67
CA ALA A 115 -16.43 -10.00 -11.99
C ALA A 115 -16.49 -8.49 -12.25
N PHE A 116 -16.84 -7.69 -11.22
CA PHE A 116 -16.82 -6.24 -11.29
C PHE A 116 -15.41 -5.72 -11.58
N LEU A 117 -14.41 -6.12 -10.79
CA LEU A 117 -13.02 -5.69 -10.95
C LEU A 117 -12.46 -6.08 -12.32
N ALA A 118 -12.80 -7.29 -12.82
CA ALA A 118 -12.41 -7.75 -14.15
C ALA A 118 -13.04 -6.91 -15.26
N ARG A 119 -14.33 -6.63 -15.18
CA ARG A 119 -15.05 -5.79 -16.17
C ARG A 119 -14.46 -4.38 -16.23
N GLU A 120 -14.13 -3.79 -15.09
CA GLU A 120 -13.50 -2.47 -15.00
C GLU A 120 -11.99 -2.53 -15.29
N ARG A 121 -11.41 -3.71 -15.54
CA ARG A 121 -9.98 -3.93 -15.80
C ARG A 121 -9.09 -3.28 -14.72
N VAL A 122 -9.46 -3.48 -13.46
CA VAL A 122 -8.70 -2.98 -12.30
C VAL A 122 -7.46 -3.86 -12.10
N GLU A 123 -6.28 -3.25 -11.91
CA GLU A 123 -5.11 -3.99 -11.45
C GLU A 123 -5.28 -4.36 -9.98
N ILE A 124 -5.12 -5.64 -9.66
CA ILE A 124 -5.17 -6.10 -8.28
C ILE A 124 -3.74 -6.29 -7.76
N THR A 125 -3.43 -5.60 -6.67
CA THR A 125 -2.21 -5.77 -5.89
C THR A 125 -2.58 -6.36 -4.53
N ALA A 126 -2.46 -7.67 -4.40
CA ALA A 126 -3.03 -8.44 -3.30
C ALA A 126 -2.00 -8.90 -2.29
N SER A 127 -2.33 -8.77 -1.00
CA SER A 127 -1.43 -9.17 0.09
C SER A 127 -1.46 -10.68 0.32
N LEU A 128 -0.35 -11.36 0.00
CA LEU A 128 -0.11 -12.76 0.35
C LEU A 128 1.33 -12.92 0.87
N PRO A 129 1.58 -12.75 2.18
CA PRO A 129 2.93 -12.63 2.74
C PRO A 129 3.73 -13.93 2.75
N CYS A 130 3.14 -15.06 2.40
CA CYS A 130 3.81 -16.33 2.15
C CYS A 130 2.96 -17.24 1.28
N TYR A 131 3.58 -18.27 0.70
CA TYR A 131 2.91 -19.35 -0.04
C TYR A 131 2.62 -20.59 0.84
N THR A 132 2.76 -20.49 2.17
CA THR A 132 2.44 -21.55 3.12
C THR A 132 1.39 -21.11 4.13
N LEU A 133 0.49 -22.02 4.46
CA LEU A 133 -0.63 -21.80 5.39
C LEU A 133 -0.15 -21.24 6.73
N GLU A 134 0.83 -21.92 7.34
CA GLU A 134 1.29 -21.58 8.69
C GLU A 134 1.80 -20.13 8.79
N LEU A 135 2.57 -19.69 7.81
CA LEU A 135 3.18 -18.36 7.82
C LEU A 135 2.16 -17.25 7.52
N VAL A 136 1.21 -17.49 6.62
CA VAL A 136 0.14 -16.52 6.34
C VAL A 136 -0.78 -16.37 7.55
N ASP A 137 -1.25 -17.48 8.10
CA ASP A 137 -2.17 -17.46 9.23
C ASP A 137 -1.54 -16.85 10.48
N ARG A 138 -0.25 -17.09 10.73
CA ARG A 138 0.51 -16.45 11.83
C ARG A 138 0.53 -14.93 11.69
N GLN A 139 0.60 -14.40 10.48
CA GLN A 139 0.76 -12.96 10.22
C GLN A 139 -0.57 -12.24 10.07
N ARG A 140 -1.59 -12.90 9.53
CA ARG A 140 -2.85 -12.29 9.11
C ARG A 140 -4.08 -12.81 9.85
N GLY A 141 -3.97 -13.95 10.51
CA GLY A 141 -5.07 -14.60 11.25
C GLY A 141 -5.39 -15.99 10.71
N SER A 142 -6.00 -16.81 11.56
CA SER A 142 -6.38 -18.20 11.23
C SER A 142 -7.37 -18.25 10.06
N GLY A 143 -7.14 -19.20 9.12
CA GLY A 143 -8.00 -19.43 7.94
C GLY A 143 -7.82 -18.39 6.82
N VAL A 144 -6.94 -17.41 6.99
CA VAL A 144 -6.70 -16.39 5.95
C VAL A 144 -6.03 -17.00 4.72
N TYR A 145 -5.16 -18.00 4.89
CA TYR A 145 -4.51 -18.65 3.76
C TYR A 145 -5.52 -19.31 2.82
N GLU A 146 -6.36 -20.18 3.34
CA GLU A 146 -7.34 -20.95 2.53
C GLU A 146 -8.31 -20.01 1.82
N ARG A 147 -8.82 -18.98 2.52
CA ARG A 147 -9.68 -17.97 1.93
C ARG A 147 -8.96 -17.16 0.84
N SER A 148 -7.67 -16.87 1.03
CA SER A 148 -6.86 -16.18 0.02
C SER A 148 -6.63 -17.03 -1.23
N ILE A 149 -6.38 -18.33 -1.06
CA ILE A 149 -6.25 -19.26 -2.20
C ILE A 149 -7.58 -19.40 -2.96
N ALA A 150 -8.71 -19.50 -2.26
CA ALA A 150 -10.02 -19.52 -2.89
C ALA A 150 -10.28 -18.27 -3.72
N ALA A 151 -9.97 -17.08 -3.17
CA ALA A 151 -10.09 -15.80 -3.84
C ALA A 151 -9.16 -15.70 -5.07
N LEU A 152 -7.91 -16.15 -4.99
CA LEU A 152 -6.99 -16.18 -6.12
C LEU A 152 -7.50 -17.07 -7.26
N ARG A 153 -8.06 -18.22 -6.94
CA ARG A 153 -8.69 -19.11 -7.94
C ARG A 153 -9.91 -18.46 -8.60
N GLU A 154 -10.70 -17.72 -7.83
CA GLU A 154 -11.84 -16.95 -8.35
C GLU A 154 -11.38 -15.86 -9.32
N LEU A 155 -10.37 -15.09 -8.92
CA LEU A 155 -9.76 -14.07 -9.78
C LEU A 155 -9.18 -14.67 -11.07
N ASN A 156 -8.49 -15.81 -10.98
CA ASN A 156 -7.96 -16.49 -12.18
C ASN A 156 -9.09 -16.92 -13.14
N ARG A 157 -10.26 -17.35 -12.64
CA ARG A 157 -11.41 -17.71 -13.50
C ARG A 157 -11.95 -16.56 -14.32
N VAL A 158 -11.79 -15.31 -13.83
CA VAL A 158 -12.24 -14.11 -14.54
C VAL A 158 -11.12 -13.39 -15.29
N GLY A 159 -9.95 -14.06 -15.50
CA GLY A 159 -8.87 -13.62 -16.38
C GLY A 159 -7.66 -12.98 -15.69
N TYR A 160 -7.67 -12.84 -14.36
CA TYR A 160 -6.53 -12.29 -13.64
C TYR A 160 -5.34 -13.26 -13.64
N GLY A 161 -4.12 -12.72 -13.67
CA GLY A 161 -2.88 -13.49 -13.80
C GLY A 161 -2.52 -13.87 -15.24
N ALA A 162 -3.45 -13.66 -16.18
CA ALA A 162 -3.24 -13.83 -17.63
C ALA A 162 -3.48 -12.51 -18.37
N GLU A 163 -4.73 -12.18 -18.68
CA GLU A 163 -5.11 -10.96 -19.42
C GLU A 163 -5.24 -9.71 -18.52
N LEU A 164 -5.54 -9.92 -17.25
CA LEU A 164 -5.70 -8.87 -16.24
C LEU A 164 -4.58 -8.97 -15.20
N ALA A 165 -4.07 -7.81 -14.78
CA ALA A 165 -2.95 -7.73 -13.87
C ALA A 165 -3.33 -8.15 -12.44
N LEU A 166 -2.69 -9.21 -11.96
CA LEU A 166 -2.74 -9.70 -10.58
C LEU A 166 -1.32 -9.75 -10.02
N ASN A 167 -1.02 -8.88 -9.08
CA ASN A 167 0.26 -8.85 -8.40
C ASN A 167 0.09 -9.27 -6.95
N LEU A 168 1.07 -9.97 -6.41
CA LEU A 168 1.08 -10.37 -5.01
C LEU A 168 2.09 -9.53 -4.23
N VAL A 169 1.82 -9.34 -2.94
CA VAL A 169 2.68 -8.59 -2.03
C VAL A 169 3.18 -9.52 -0.92
N TYR A 170 4.50 -9.56 -0.79
CA TYR A 170 5.22 -10.20 0.29
C TYR A 170 5.68 -9.19 1.33
N ASN A 171 5.54 -9.52 2.61
CA ASN A 171 6.16 -8.82 3.74
C ASN A 171 6.91 -9.82 4.63
N PRO A 172 8.13 -9.50 5.09
CA PRO A 172 8.88 -10.36 6.01
C PRO A 172 8.14 -10.63 7.32
N GLN A 173 8.41 -11.78 7.92
CA GLN A 173 7.90 -12.10 9.25
C GLN A 173 8.79 -11.51 10.35
N GLY A 174 8.63 -10.23 10.63
CA GLY A 174 9.40 -9.57 11.68
C GLY A 174 10.41 -8.53 11.14
N PRO A 175 11.43 -8.18 11.96
CA PRO A 175 12.37 -7.10 11.66
C PRO A 175 13.54 -7.55 10.77
N SER A 176 13.22 -7.97 9.55
CA SER A 176 14.22 -8.37 8.54
C SER A 176 13.92 -7.69 7.20
N LEU A 177 14.93 -7.62 6.35
CA LEU A 177 14.74 -7.21 4.95
C LEU A 177 14.10 -8.34 4.14
N PRO A 178 13.34 -8.00 3.08
CA PRO A 178 12.90 -8.99 2.11
C PRO A 178 14.10 -9.68 1.43
N PRO A 179 13.95 -10.94 1.02
CA PRO A 179 14.92 -11.58 0.12
C PRO A 179 14.85 -10.98 -1.29
N ALA A 180 15.77 -11.38 -2.17
CA ALA A 180 15.76 -10.97 -3.58
C ALA A 180 14.40 -11.27 -4.22
N GLN A 181 13.76 -10.23 -4.79
CA GLN A 181 12.39 -10.30 -5.31
C GLN A 181 12.24 -11.34 -6.40
N GLU A 182 13.12 -11.36 -7.40
CA GLU A 182 13.03 -12.29 -8.53
C GLU A 182 13.08 -13.75 -8.08
N LYS A 183 13.99 -14.09 -7.16
CA LYS A 183 14.11 -15.43 -6.61
C LYS A 183 12.85 -15.84 -5.87
N LEU A 184 12.33 -14.95 -5.03
CA LEU A 184 11.12 -15.22 -4.26
C LEU A 184 9.89 -15.32 -5.17
N GLU A 185 9.80 -14.48 -6.20
CA GLU A 185 8.74 -14.56 -7.21
C GLU A 185 8.71 -15.92 -7.92
N ALA A 186 9.90 -16.43 -8.32
CA ALA A 186 10.00 -17.75 -8.94
C ALA A 186 9.50 -18.85 -8.00
N ASP A 187 9.86 -18.79 -6.71
CA ASP A 187 9.38 -19.73 -5.70
C ASP A 187 7.85 -19.64 -5.51
N TYR A 188 7.29 -18.42 -5.42
CA TYR A 188 5.83 -18.23 -5.33
C TYR A 188 5.10 -18.79 -6.56
N LYS A 189 5.59 -18.50 -7.76
CA LYS A 189 4.97 -19.01 -9.00
C LYS A 189 4.97 -20.54 -9.03
N ARG A 190 6.10 -21.16 -8.70
CA ARG A 190 6.21 -22.61 -8.64
C ARG A 190 5.26 -23.23 -7.60
N GLU A 191 5.31 -22.74 -6.37
CA GLU A 191 4.56 -23.33 -5.25
C GLU A 191 3.05 -23.13 -5.38
N LEU A 192 2.60 -21.92 -5.73
CA LEU A 192 1.18 -21.63 -5.88
C LEU A 192 0.58 -22.36 -7.09
N PHE A 193 1.32 -22.47 -8.18
CA PHE A 193 0.85 -23.23 -9.33
C PHE A 193 0.78 -24.73 -9.05
N ALA A 194 1.86 -25.31 -8.50
CA ALA A 194 1.93 -26.76 -8.25
C ALA A 194 0.86 -27.23 -7.23
N ARG A 195 0.61 -26.44 -6.19
CA ARG A 195 -0.33 -26.83 -5.13
C ARG A 195 -1.78 -26.44 -5.40
N HIS A 196 -2.00 -25.33 -6.11
CA HIS A 196 -3.31 -24.71 -6.17
C HIS A 196 -3.78 -24.36 -7.59
N GLY A 197 -2.91 -24.49 -8.60
CA GLY A 197 -3.19 -24.06 -9.97
C GLY A 197 -3.32 -22.53 -10.10
N VAL A 198 -2.81 -21.77 -9.12
CA VAL A 198 -2.91 -20.31 -9.09
C VAL A 198 -1.80 -19.69 -9.94
N VAL A 199 -2.18 -18.72 -10.78
CA VAL A 199 -1.26 -17.90 -11.58
C VAL A 199 -1.36 -16.44 -11.18
N PHE A 200 -0.26 -15.71 -11.26
CA PHE A 200 -0.18 -14.27 -11.01
C PHE A 200 0.96 -13.65 -11.83
N ASN A 201 0.97 -12.32 -11.99
CA ASN A 201 1.93 -11.66 -12.87
C ASN A 201 3.25 -11.37 -12.15
N ARG A 202 3.24 -10.60 -11.06
CA ARG A 202 4.45 -10.17 -10.32
C ARG A 202 4.31 -10.36 -8.82
N LEU A 203 5.44 -10.55 -8.14
CA LEU A 203 5.55 -10.47 -6.70
C LEU A 203 6.24 -9.16 -6.31
N PHE A 204 5.62 -8.37 -5.43
CA PHE A 204 6.22 -7.19 -4.85
C PHE A 204 6.73 -7.49 -3.45
N THR A 205 8.02 -7.29 -3.20
CA THR A 205 8.60 -7.48 -1.88
C THR A 205 8.67 -6.16 -1.15
N LEU A 206 7.99 -6.04 -0.01
CA LEU A 206 7.93 -4.82 0.78
C LEU A 206 8.57 -5.04 2.16
N ALA A 207 9.48 -4.15 2.55
CA ALA A 207 9.96 -4.10 3.94
C ALA A 207 8.83 -3.69 4.88
N ASN A 208 8.83 -4.21 6.10
CA ASN A 208 7.89 -3.75 7.11
C ASN A 208 8.28 -2.36 7.60
N MET A 209 7.37 -1.40 7.53
CA MET A 209 7.63 -0.04 8.02
C MET A 209 7.60 0.00 9.54
N PRO A 210 8.58 0.64 10.21
CA PRO A 210 8.67 0.72 11.68
C PRO A 210 7.67 1.72 12.27
N ILE A 211 6.42 1.63 11.83
CA ILE A 211 5.31 2.53 12.19
C ILE A 211 4.09 1.73 12.65
N GLN A 212 3.14 2.41 13.24
CA GLN A 212 1.84 1.87 13.63
C GLN A 212 1.94 0.53 14.38
N ARG A 213 1.15 -0.49 14.02
CA ARG A 213 1.08 -1.77 14.73
C ARG A 213 2.42 -2.52 14.75
N PHE A 214 3.10 -2.57 13.62
CA PHE A 214 4.42 -3.20 13.55
C PHE A 214 5.47 -2.43 14.37
N GLY A 215 5.55 -1.12 14.20
CA GLY A 215 6.46 -0.28 14.99
C GLY A 215 6.20 -0.37 16.49
N SER A 216 4.92 -0.36 16.91
CA SER A 216 4.55 -0.57 18.31
C SER A 216 5.00 -1.93 18.84
N THR A 217 4.90 -2.99 18.03
CA THR A 217 5.39 -4.33 18.38
C THR A 217 6.92 -4.36 18.54
N LEU A 218 7.65 -3.68 17.66
CA LEU A 218 9.11 -3.55 17.79
C LEU A 218 9.51 -2.85 19.08
N VAL A 219 8.80 -1.79 19.46
CA VAL A 219 9.05 -1.08 20.73
C VAL A 219 8.79 -2.01 21.91
N SER A 220 7.64 -2.69 21.95
CA SER A 220 7.28 -3.62 23.03
C SER A 220 8.27 -4.78 23.21
N LYS A 221 8.92 -5.20 22.11
CA LYS A 221 9.93 -6.28 22.11
C LYS A 221 11.37 -5.78 22.27
N GLY A 222 11.60 -4.49 22.44
CA GLY A 222 12.95 -3.90 22.50
C GLY A 222 13.75 -4.01 21.20
N GLN A 223 13.09 -4.25 20.04
CA GLN A 223 13.72 -4.50 18.74
C GLN A 223 13.80 -3.27 17.84
N PHE A 224 13.17 -2.16 18.23
CA PHE A 224 13.05 -0.98 17.37
C PHE A 224 14.40 -0.41 16.94
N ALA A 225 15.32 -0.20 17.88
CA ALA A 225 16.65 0.36 17.60
C ALA A 225 17.49 -0.57 16.68
N ALA A 226 17.44 -1.87 16.92
CA ALA A 226 18.15 -2.87 16.11
C ALA A 226 17.61 -2.90 14.67
N TYR A 227 16.27 -2.83 14.49
CA TYR A 227 15.67 -2.79 13.17
C TYR A 227 15.98 -1.49 12.43
N MET A 228 15.94 -0.34 13.11
CA MET A 228 16.36 0.93 12.52
C MET A 228 17.83 0.93 12.10
N LYS A 229 18.71 0.29 12.90
CA LYS A 229 20.12 0.11 12.52
C LYS A 229 20.27 -0.73 11.26
N LEU A 230 19.48 -1.81 11.13
CA LEU A 230 19.44 -2.65 9.91
C LEU A 230 19.03 -1.84 8.71
N LEU A 231 17.91 -1.09 8.78
CA LEU A 231 17.40 -0.29 7.66
C LEU A 231 18.41 0.77 7.20
N ARG A 232 19.00 1.51 8.15
CA ARG A 232 20.04 2.53 7.84
C ARG A 232 21.30 1.91 7.25
N GLY A 233 21.78 0.82 7.84
CA GLY A 233 22.99 0.13 7.36
C GLY A 233 22.83 -0.56 6.02
N SER A 234 21.60 -0.74 5.56
CA SER A 234 21.26 -1.33 4.26
C SER A 234 20.76 -0.29 3.23
N HIS A 235 20.80 0.99 3.58
CA HIS A 235 20.42 2.07 2.66
C HIS A 235 21.28 2.06 1.40
N ARG A 236 20.64 2.37 0.26
CA ARG A 236 21.30 2.51 -1.04
C ARG A 236 20.82 3.80 -1.72
N ASP A 237 21.77 4.63 -2.11
CA ASP A 237 21.49 5.92 -2.77
C ASP A 237 20.78 5.74 -4.12
N GLU A 238 21.07 4.64 -4.84
CA GLU A 238 20.43 4.35 -6.12
C GLU A 238 18.89 4.27 -5.99
N ASN A 239 18.40 3.82 -4.83
CA ASN A 239 16.97 3.71 -4.57
C ASN A 239 16.26 5.07 -4.48
N LEU A 240 16.98 6.17 -4.17
CA LEU A 240 16.40 7.51 -4.00
C LEU A 240 15.70 8.02 -5.26
N GLU A 241 16.17 7.62 -6.44
CA GLU A 241 15.60 8.07 -7.70
C GLU A 241 14.23 7.45 -8.01
N SER A 242 13.92 6.30 -7.41
CA SER A 242 12.77 5.47 -7.75
C SER A 242 11.75 5.33 -6.61
N VAL A 243 11.97 5.99 -5.45
CA VAL A 243 10.98 5.95 -4.36
C VAL A 243 9.66 6.59 -4.78
N MET A 244 8.55 5.93 -4.44
CA MET A 244 7.20 6.27 -4.89
C MET A 244 6.78 7.72 -4.56
N CYS A 245 7.18 8.25 -3.42
CA CYS A 245 6.79 9.59 -2.97
C CYS A 245 7.28 10.72 -3.89
N ARG A 246 8.19 10.44 -4.83
CA ARG A 246 8.62 11.44 -5.83
C ARG A 246 7.58 11.68 -6.91
N SER A 247 6.71 10.72 -7.20
CA SER A 247 5.69 10.82 -8.26
C SER A 247 4.26 10.52 -7.78
N LEU A 248 4.11 10.29 -6.47
CA LEU A 248 2.84 9.97 -5.83
C LEU A 248 2.53 10.99 -4.73
N ILE A 249 1.24 11.28 -4.51
CA ILE A 249 0.71 11.83 -3.26
C ILE A 249 -0.33 10.90 -2.69
N SER A 250 -0.47 10.89 -1.36
CA SER A 250 -1.46 10.11 -0.63
C SER A 250 -2.51 11.02 0.00
N VAL A 251 -3.78 10.61 -0.07
CA VAL A 251 -4.91 11.33 0.50
C VAL A 251 -5.57 10.47 1.56
N ASP A 252 -5.81 11.03 2.74
CA ASP A 252 -6.53 10.34 3.81
C ASP A 252 -8.06 10.42 3.62
N TRP A 253 -8.78 9.65 4.44
CA TRP A 253 -10.24 9.61 4.42
C TRP A 253 -10.92 10.96 4.72
N GLN A 254 -10.19 11.95 5.25
CA GLN A 254 -10.66 13.31 5.52
C GLN A 254 -10.34 14.28 4.36
N GLY A 255 -9.63 13.83 3.32
CA GLY A 255 -9.21 14.65 2.19
C GLY A 255 -7.91 15.43 2.39
N TYR A 256 -7.15 15.16 3.46
CA TYR A 256 -5.83 15.78 3.66
C TYR A 256 -4.75 15.03 2.89
N VAL A 257 -3.76 15.79 2.41
CA VAL A 257 -2.71 15.29 1.52
C VAL A 257 -1.38 15.09 2.25
N TYR A 258 -0.68 14.03 1.84
CA TYR A 258 0.61 13.61 2.36
C TYR A 258 1.53 13.20 1.21
N ASP A 259 2.85 13.18 1.45
CA ASP A 259 3.81 12.74 0.42
C ASP A 259 3.73 11.23 0.13
N CYS A 260 3.28 10.44 1.08
CA CYS A 260 2.99 9.01 0.93
C CYS A 260 2.06 8.53 2.08
N ASP A 261 1.56 7.32 2.00
CA ASP A 261 0.70 6.72 3.03
C ASP A 261 1.44 6.47 4.35
N PHE A 262 2.76 6.29 4.35
CA PHE A 262 3.55 6.19 5.59
C PHE A 262 3.62 7.53 6.33
N ASN A 263 3.82 8.63 5.59
CA ASN A 263 3.73 9.99 6.16
C ASN A 263 2.32 10.27 6.67
N GLN A 264 1.28 9.80 5.97
CA GLN A 264 -0.09 9.88 6.45
C GLN A 264 -0.25 9.20 7.81
N MET A 265 0.24 7.98 7.96
CA MET A 265 0.15 7.21 9.20
C MET A 265 0.98 7.80 10.35
N LEU A 266 1.96 8.61 10.06
CA LEU A 266 2.78 9.34 11.03
C LEU A 266 2.25 10.76 11.34
N GLY A 267 1.19 11.20 10.65
CA GLY A 267 0.65 12.55 10.80
C GLY A 267 1.60 13.64 10.29
N LEU A 268 2.38 13.35 9.24
CA LEU A 268 3.30 14.26 8.57
C LEU A 268 2.64 14.78 7.28
N PRO A 269 1.79 15.83 7.34
CA PRO A 269 1.06 16.31 6.18
C PRO A 269 1.99 16.96 5.15
N LEU A 270 1.54 16.97 3.89
CA LEU A 270 2.15 17.80 2.87
C LEU A 270 1.95 19.28 3.25
N VAL A 271 3.06 20.02 3.32
CA VAL A 271 3.06 21.44 3.68
C VAL A 271 3.49 22.26 2.47
N LEU A 272 2.69 23.25 2.09
CA LEU A 272 2.98 24.15 0.99
C LEU A 272 3.47 25.51 1.53
N ASN A 273 4.63 25.94 1.05
CA ASN A 273 5.15 27.32 1.24
C ASN A 273 5.21 27.78 2.70
N GLY A 274 5.62 26.89 3.64
CA GLY A 274 5.78 27.24 5.05
C GLY A 274 4.46 27.50 5.80
N ASN A 275 3.32 27.23 5.18
CA ASN A 275 2.02 27.33 5.82
C ASN A 275 1.81 26.12 6.74
N GLU A 276 1.61 26.34 8.03
CA GLU A 276 1.38 25.26 9.02
C GLU A 276 0.01 24.54 8.84
N ARG A 277 -0.86 25.07 8.00
CA ARG A 277 -2.17 24.47 7.73
C ARG A 277 -2.01 23.21 6.87
N ARG A 278 -2.68 22.14 7.30
CA ARG A 278 -2.78 20.90 6.52
C ARG A 278 -3.44 21.17 5.17
N THR A 279 -2.83 20.70 4.10
CA THR A 279 -3.31 20.84 2.71
C THR A 279 -4.43 19.87 2.43
N ARG A 280 -5.53 20.33 1.85
CA ARG A 280 -6.60 19.46 1.32
C ARG A 280 -6.38 19.18 -0.16
N LEU A 281 -6.93 18.05 -0.65
CA LEU A 281 -6.83 17.68 -2.06
C LEU A 281 -7.45 18.74 -2.97
N ALA A 282 -8.60 19.27 -2.58
CA ALA A 282 -9.27 20.35 -3.32
C ALA A 282 -8.37 21.58 -3.53
N ASP A 283 -7.47 21.89 -2.58
CA ASP A 283 -6.55 23.04 -2.67
C ASP A 283 -5.44 22.82 -3.74
N LEU A 284 -5.30 21.59 -4.25
CA LEU A 284 -4.22 21.21 -5.17
C LEU A 284 -4.65 21.08 -6.64
N VAL A 285 -5.94 21.21 -6.94
CA VAL A 285 -6.47 20.98 -8.30
C VAL A 285 -5.76 21.85 -9.36
N GLU A 286 -5.37 23.06 -9.01
CA GLU A 286 -4.70 24.00 -9.93
C GLU A 286 -3.22 24.25 -9.59
N ARG A 287 -2.64 23.46 -8.64
CA ARG A 287 -1.27 23.69 -8.16
C ARG A 287 -0.28 22.71 -8.76
N GLU A 288 0.86 23.21 -9.18
CA GLU A 288 2.01 22.39 -9.53
C GLU A 288 2.81 22.02 -8.27
N LEU A 289 3.17 20.74 -8.19
CA LEU A 289 3.91 20.17 -7.05
C LEU A 289 5.34 19.75 -7.43
N GLU A 290 5.68 19.70 -8.71
CA GLU A 290 7.01 19.31 -9.18
C GLU A 290 8.07 20.23 -8.58
N GLY A 291 9.20 19.66 -8.17
CA GLY A 291 10.28 20.36 -7.48
C GLY A 291 10.04 20.65 -6.00
N SER A 292 8.81 20.47 -5.47
CA SER A 292 8.54 20.68 -4.05
C SER A 292 9.28 19.67 -3.17
N SER A 293 9.65 20.08 -1.96
CA SER A 293 10.30 19.21 -0.98
C SER A 293 9.34 18.16 -0.46
N ILE A 294 9.86 16.96 -0.22
CA ILE A 294 9.16 15.83 0.39
C ILE A 294 9.54 15.74 1.88
N ALA A 295 8.56 15.59 2.76
CA ALA A 295 8.81 15.40 4.19
C ALA A 295 9.43 14.03 4.45
N VAL A 296 10.69 14.00 4.86
CA VAL A 296 11.44 12.78 5.14
C VAL A 296 11.67 12.60 6.65
N ARG A 297 11.72 11.37 7.10
CA ARG A 297 12.10 10.93 8.46
C ARG A 297 12.83 9.59 8.34
N ASP A 298 13.31 9.07 9.46
CA ASP A 298 14.06 7.81 9.49
C ASP A 298 13.28 6.58 8.98
N HIS A 299 11.94 6.61 8.97
CA HIS A 299 11.14 5.55 8.34
C HIS A 299 11.42 5.43 6.83
N CYS A 300 11.86 6.50 6.18
CA CYS A 300 12.18 6.49 4.74
C CYS A 300 13.30 5.50 4.39
N TYR A 301 14.17 5.15 5.35
CA TYR A 301 15.13 4.06 5.17
C TYR A 301 14.46 2.71 4.86
N GLY A 302 13.20 2.49 5.27
CA GLY A 302 12.44 1.32 4.87
C GLY A 302 12.17 1.22 3.38
N CYS A 303 12.08 2.37 2.68
CA CYS A 303 11.90 2.40 1.22
C CYS A 303 13.21 2.22 0.46
N THR A 304 14.37 2.52 1.08
CA THR A 304 15.67 2.55 0.38
C THR A 304 16.65 1.45 0.83
N ALA A 305 16.27 0.63 1.82
CA ALA A 305 17.09 -0.48 2.30
C ALA A 305 17.12 -1.66 1.31
N GLY A 306 18.29 -2.25 1.10
CA GLY A 306 18.48 -3.42 0.23
C GLY A 306 18.14 -3.13 -1.22
N GLN A 307 17.28 -3.94 -1.83
CA GLN A 307 16.78 -3.72 -3.19
C GLN A 307 15.77 -2.56 -3.29
N GLY A 308 15.50 -1.89 -2.19
CA GLY A 308 14.44 -0.92 -2.07
C GLY A 308 13.07 -1.57 -1.83
N SER A 309 12.10 -0.74 -1.47
CA SER A 309 10.75 -1.19 -1.16
C SER A 309 9.78 -0.06 -1.45
N SER A 310 9.09 -0.13 -2.57
CA SER A 310 8.01 0.80 -2.87
C SER A 310 6.68 0.06 -3.00
N CYS A 311 5.58 0.77 -3.23
CA CYS A 311 4.28 0.16 -3.50
C CYS A 311 4.27 -0.79 -4.71
N GLY A 312 5.26 -0.72 -5.59
CA GLY A 312 5.50 -1.61 -6.74
C GLY A 312 6.59 -2.67 -6.50
N GLY A 313 7.02 -2.88 -5.25
CA GLY A 313 8.05 -3.86 -4.89
C GLY A 313 9.47 -3.29 -4.87
N ALA A 314 10.45 -4.16 -5.15
CA ALA A 314 11.85 -3.77 -5.22
C ALA A 314 12.10 -2.70 -6.28
N LEU A 315 12.97 -1.74 -5.98
CA LEU A 315 13.31 -0.61 -6.87
C LEU A 315 14.41 -0.96 -7.86
N HIS A 316 15.30 -1.88 -7.45
CA HIS A 316 16.35 -2.44 -8.29
C HIS A 316 16.35 -3.96 -8.11
N ALA A 317 16.33 -4.70 -9.22
CA ALA A 317 16.44 -6.15 -9.27
C ALA A 317 17.88 -6.62 -9.09
#